data_2b27a35e12f31eaa3843220f9a61736c
#
_entry.id   2b27a35e12f31eaa3843220f9a61736c
#
_cell.length_a   1.000
_cell.length_b   1.000
_cell.length_c   1.000
_cell.angle_alpha   90.00
_cell.angle_beta   90.00
_cell.angle_gamma   90.00
#
_symmetry.space_group_name_H-M   'P 1'
#
loop_
_entity.id
_entity.type
_entity.pdbx_description
1 polymer ?
#
loop_
_entity_poly.entity_id
_entity_poly.type
_entity_poly.pdbx_seq_one_letter_code
_entity_poly.pdbx_strand_id
1 'polypeptide(L)'
;MKIDRVKKAPVPAISGEDLVATVSGVSKYARVEVDNVSNVPSDYMGPPRWIALTNEVNRALAWPEVAGVIISHGTDTLEETAYWLDVTINSDKPVVLIGAQRNASEPDFDGPRNLLNAVRICVDPQSKGKGAMLAMNIRSMPLAMLPKPIRPALKPSGRAISGFSASWIMIA
;
A
#
# COMPACT_ATOMS: atom_id res chain seq x y z
N MET A 1 -0.38 -13.54 0.40
CA MET A 1 -0.65 -14.36 1.59
C MET A 1 -0.31 -15.80 1.29
N LYS A 2 0.22 -16.57 2.25
CA LYS A 2 0.34 -18.04 2.15
C LYS A 2 -0.56 -18.64 3.23
N ILE A 3 -1.09 -19.85 2.97
CA ILE A 3 -1.76 -20.60 4.02
C ILE A 3 -0.69 -21.30 4.83
N ASP A 4 -0.54 -20.91 6.09
CA ASP A 4 0.31 -21.64 7.02
C ASP A 4 -0.28 -23.03 7.24
N ARG A 5 0.49 -24.07 6.90
CA ARG A 5 0.03 -25.46 6.97
C ARG A 5 -0.21 -25.92 8.41
N VAL A 6 0.45 -25.29 9.38
CA VAL A 6 0.34 -25.61 10.81
C VAL A 6 -0.84 -24.86 11.43
N LYS A 7 -0.93 -23.54 11.17
CA LYS A 7 -1.98 -22.69 11.74
C LYS A 7 -3.30 -22.74 10.98
N LYS A 8 -3.33 -23.34 9.79
CA LYS A 8 -4.47 -23.36 8.86
C LYS A 8 -5.09 -21.97 8.62
N ALA A 9 -4.31 -20.93 8.84
CA ALA A 9 -4.70 -19.53 8.74
C ALA A 9 -3.86 -18.82 7.68
N PRO A 10 -4.41 -17.81 7.01
CA PRO A 10 -3.65 -16.99 6.11
C PRO A 10 -2.62 -16.16 6.90
N VAL A 11 -1.38 -16.20 6.45
CA VAL A 11 -0.29 -15.39 7.01
C VAL A 11 0.28 -14.46 5.94
N PRO A 12 0.81 -13.29 6.31
CA PRO A 12 1.52 -12.45 5.36
C PRO A 12 2.60 -13.25 4.64
N ALA A 13 2.59 -13.21 3.32
CA ALA A 13 3.41 -14.13 2.52
C ALA A 13 4.62 -13.48 1.89
N ILE A 14 4.61 -12.16 1.78
CA ILE A 14 5.61 -11.37 1.07
C ILE A 14 5.98 -10.19 1.95
N SER A 15 7.27 -9.99 2.19
CA SER A 15 7.80 -8.76 2.77
C SER A 15 7.77 -7.62 1.74
N GLY A 16 7.99 -6.38 2.20
CA GLY A 16 8.12 -5.23 1.31
C GLY A 16 9.29 -5.41 0.33
N GLU A 17 10.41 -5.93 0.80
CA GLU A 17 11.61 -6.22 0.01
C GLU A 17 11.34 -7.29 -1.06
N ASP A 18 10.68 -8.38 -0.67
CA ASP A 18 10.29 -9.43 -1.62
C ASP A 18 9.36 -8.89 -2.70
N LEU A 19 8.40 -8.03 -2.32
CA LEU A 19 7.49 -7.40 -3.27
C LEU A 19 8.26 -6.51 -4.26
N VAL A 20 9.18 -5.67 -3.78
CA VAL A 20 10.04 -4.84 -4.63
C VAL A 20 10.88 -5.69 -5.56
N ALA A 21 11.45 -6.79 -5.07
CA ALA A 21 12.26 -7.71 -5.88
C ALA A 21 11.49 -8.38 -7.02
N THR A 22 10.16 -8.50 -6.90
CA THR A 22 9.32 -9.05 -7.99
C THR A 22 9.11 -8.08 -9.15
N VAL A 23 9.41 -6.78 -8.97
CA VAL A 23 9.15 -5.75 -9.97
C VAL A 23 10.41 -5.41 -10.75
N SER A 24 10.56 -6.01 -11.93
CA SER A 24 11.66 -5.67 -12.82
C SER A 24 11.52 -4.22 -13.31
N GLY A 25 12.63 -3.47 -13.25
CA GLY A 25 12.71 -2.12 -13.82
C GLY A 25 12.17 -0.98 -12.93
N VAL A 26 11.89 -1.21 -11.66
CA VAL A 26 11.58 -0.15 -10.68
C VAL A 26 12.72 0.90 -10.65
N SER A 27 13.97 0.45 -10.68
CA SER A 27 15.16 1.30 -10.67
C SER A 27 15.28 2.29 -11.84
N LYS A 28 14.48 2.09 -12.91
CA LYS A 28 14.39 3.04 -14.02
C LYS A 28 13.60 4.30 -13.67
N TYR A 29 12.78 4.23 -12.63
CA TYR A 29 11.91 5.32 -12.21
C TYR A 29 12.43 6.02 -10.96
N ALA A 30 12.93 5.25 -9.99
CA ALA A 30 13.34 5.78 -8.70
C ALA A 30 14.24 4.80 -7.94
N ARG A 31 14.99 5.31 -6.96
CA ARG A 31 15.57 4.52 -5.89
C ARG A 31 14.48 4.18 -4.89
N VAL A 32 14.42 2.94 -4.49
CA VAL A 32 13.39 2.42 -3.58
C VAL A 32 14.07 1.92 -2.30
N GLU A 33 13.61 2.41 -1.17
CA GLU A 33 14.02 1.92 0.16
C GLU A 33 12.78 1.38 0.87
N VAL A 34 12.94 0.27 1.58
CA VAL A 34 11.82 -0.44 2.24
C VAL A 34 12.03 -0.44 3.74
N ASP A 35 10.97 -0.15 4.48
CA ASP A 35 10.94 -0.35 5.92
C ASP A 35 9.64 -1.09 6.32
N ASN A 36 9.77 -2.01 7.26
CA ASN A 36 8.66 -2.86 7.72
C ASN A 36 8.12 -2.32 9.05
N VAL A 37 7.05 -1.53 8.99
CA VAL A 37 6.43 -0.94 10.19
C VAL A 37 5.66 -1.98 10.98
N SER A 38 4.97 -2.87 10.33
CA SER A 38 4.25 -3.96 10.99
C SER A 38 4.01 -5.13 10.04
N ASN A 39 3.96 -6.32 10.61
CA ASN A 39 3.65 -7.55 9.88
C ASN A 39 2.41 -8.22 10.50
N VAL A 40 1.27 -7.53 10.37
CA VAL A 40 -0.01 -7.99 10.89
C VAL A 40 -1.06 -8.01 9.77
N PRO A 41 -2.08 -8.86 9.87
CA PRO A 41 -3.25 -8.78 9.00
C PRO A 41 -3.91 -7.40 9.12
N SER A 42 -4.51 -6.92 8.04
CA SER A 42 -5.06 -5.55 7.98
C SER A 42 -6.24 -5.30 8.92
N ASP A 43 -6.97 -6.33 9.30
CA ASP A 43 -8.02 -6.27 10.33
C ASP A 43 -7.50 -5.90 11.73
N TYR A 44 -6.18 -6.03 11.96
CA TYR A 44 -5.52 -5.55 13.18
C TYR A 44 -5.05 -4.09 13.09
N MET A 45 -5.20 -3.43 11.94
CA MET A 45 -4.90 -2.01 11.83
C MET A 45 -5.99 -1.19 12.51
N GLY A 46 -5.56 -0.18 13.28
CA GLY A 46 -6.43 0.68 14.05
C GLY A 46 -5.66 1.87 14.63
N PRO A 47 -6.30 2.76 15.40
CA PRO A 47 -5.72 4.05 15.79
C PRO A 47 -4.29 3.99 16.35
N PRO A 48 -3.90 3.07 17.24
CA PRO A 48 -2.52 3.03 17.72
C PRO A 48 -1.49 2.76 16.60
N ARG A 49 -1.81 1.85 15.66
CA ARG A 49 -0.94 1.54 14.54
C ARG A 49 -0.97 2.60 13.45
N TRP A 50 -2.12 3.22 13.24
CA TRP A 50 -2.23 4.36 12.32
C TRP A 50 -1.41 5.57 12.79
N ILE A 51 -1.40 5.87 14.09
CA ILE A 51 -0.54 6.93 14.67
C ILE A 51 0.93 6.61 14.42
N ALA A 52 1.36 5.37 14.70
CA ALA A 52 2.74 4.95 14.46
C ALA A 52 3.10 5.08 12.97
N LEU A 53 2.25 4.58 12.07
CA LEU A 53 2.42 4.67 10.63
C LEU A 53 2.51 6.13 10.16
N THR A 54 1.62 7.01 10.64
CA THR A 54 1.63 8.44 10.30
C THR A 54 2.94 9.11 10.68
N ASN A 55 3.47 8.81 11.87
CA ASN A 55 4.74 9.39 12.32
C ASN A 55 5.90 8.96 11.41
N GLU A 56 5.96 7.69 11.03
CA GLU A 56 6.99 7.18 10.13
C GLU A 56 6.88 7.80 8.73
N VAL A 57 5.66 7.87 8.18
CA VAL A 57 5.41 8.47 6.87
C VAL A 57 5.78 9.96 6.87
N ASN A 58 5.36 10.72 7.88
CA ASN A 58 5.73 12.14 8.00
C ASN A 58 7.25 12.33 8.11
N ARG A 59 7.95 11.45 8.86
CA ARG A 59 9.41 11.47 8.96
C ARG A 59 10.07 11.22 7.60
N ALA A 60 9.59 10.23 6.85
CA ALA A 60 10.11 9.93 5.51
C ALA A 60 9.87 11.09 4.54
N LEU A 61 8.67 11.66 4.52
CA LEU A 61 8.31 12.77 3.63
C LEU A 61 9.05 14.07 3.93
N ALA A 62 9.60 14.23 5.15
CA ALA A 62 10.41 15.40 5.52
C ALA A 62 11.77 15.42 4.79
N TRP A 63 12.28 14.31 4.29
CA TRP A 63 13.54 14.26 3.56
C TRP A 63 13.39 14.84 2.15
N PRO A 64 14.22 15.83 1.75
CA PRO A 64 14.09 16.49 0.45
C PRO A 64 14.15 15.56 -0.75
N GLU A 65 14.99 14.53 -0.69
CA GLU A 65 15.19 13.53 -1.75
C GLU A 65 14.04 12.55 -1.93
N VAL A 66 13.14 12.45 -0.97
CA VAL A 66 11.97 11.56 -1.06
C VAL A 66 10.93 12.18 -1.95
N ALA A 67 10.59 11.51 -3.04
CA ALA A 67 9.55 11.94 -3.97
C ALA A 67 8.13 11.56 -3.49
N GLY A 68 8.00 10.48 -2.73
CA GLY A 68 6.74 10.01 -2.18
C GLY A 68 6.91 8.74 -1.36
N VAL A 69 5.82 8.27 -0.76
CA VAL A 69 5.78 7.06 0.05
C VAL A 69 4.70 6.12 -0.47
N ILE A 70 5.04 4.84 -0.56
CA ILE A 70 4.09 3.78 -0.92
C ILE A 70 3.86 2.91 0.32
N ILE A 71 2.61 2.59 0.59
CA ILE A 71 2.21 1.72 1.70
C ILE A 71 1.57 0.47 1.13
N SER A 72 2.23 -0.67 1.31
CA SER A 72 1.60 -1.96 1.03
C SER A 72 0.69 -2.35 2.19
N HIS A 73 -0.54 -2.73 1.89
CA HIS A 73 -1.57 -2.93 2.90
C HIS A 73 -2.52 -4.07 2.50
N GLY A 74 -3.06 -4.76 3.48
CA GLY A 74 -4.16 -5.70 3.25
C GLY A 74 -5.46 -4.97 2.91
N THR A 75 -6.37 -5.66 2.25
CA THR A 75 -7.57 -5.03 1.68
C THR A 75 -8.71 -4.83 2.67
N ASP A 76 -8.66 -5.41 3.87
CA ASP A 76 -9.80 -5.38 4.81
C ASP A 76 -10.06 -3.98 5.39
N THR A 77 -8.99 -3.22 5.67
CA THR A 77 -9.04 -1.85 6.23
C THR A 77 -8.19 -0.87 5.42
N LEU A 78 -8.06 -1.13 4.13
CA LEU A 78 -7.24 -0.31 3.24
C LEU A 78 -7.80 1.12 3.11
N GLU A 79 -9.11 1.24 2.96
CA GLU A 79 -9.78 2.52 2.82
C GLU A 79 -9.75 3.35 4.11
N GLU A 80 -9.89 2.72 5.26
CA GLU A 80 -9.80 3.39 6.55
C GLU A 80 -8.39 3.92 6.81
N THR A 81 -7.37 3.11 6.52
CA THR A 81 -5.98 3.53 6.63
C THR A 81 -5.66 4.65 5.65
N ALA A 82 -6.17 4.58 4.43
CA ALA A 82 -5.99 5.61 3.43
C ALA A 82 -6.65 6.93 3.85
N TYR A 83 -7.88 6.87 4.35
CA TYR A 83 -8.59 8.05 4.86
C TYR A 83 -7.88 8.68 6.07
N TRP A 84 -7.41 7.84 7.00
CA TRP A 84 -6.64 8.30 8.14
C TRP A 84 -5.39 9.08 7.71
N LEU A 85 -4.63 8.53 6.77
CA LEU A 85 -3.42 9.19 6.26
C LEU A 85 -3.75 10.47 5.49
N ASP A 86 -4.83 10.50 4.72
CA ASP A 86 -5.26 11.68 3.98
C ASP A 86 -5.54 12.88 4.90
N VAL A 87 -6.08 12.64 6.10
CA VAL A 87 -6.40 13.69 7.05
C VAL A 87 -5.30 14.00 8.07
N THR A 88 -4.24 13.18 8.14
CA THR A 88 -3.19 13.31 9.16
C THR A 88 -1.79 13.58 8.59
N ILE A 89 -1.56 13.36 7.30
CA ILE A 89 -0.28 13.67 6.66
C ILE A 89 -0.21 15.16 6.36
N ASN A 90 0.91 15.78 6.77
CA ASN A 90 1.19 17.20 6.52
C ASN A 90 2.30 17.35 5.47
N SER A 91 2.00 16.96 4.24
CA SER A 91 2.93 17.06 3.10
C SER A 91 2.17 17.14 1.79
N ASP A 92 2.71 17.85 0.81
CA ASP A 92 2.22 17.85 -0.57
C ASP A 92 2.77 16.69 -1.41
N LYS A 93 3.73 15.94 -0.87
CA LYS A 93 4.29 14.76 -1.54
C LYS A 93 3.27 13.61 -1.52
N PRO A 94 3.20 12.81 -2.60
CA PRO A 94 2.22 11.75 -2.72
C PRO A 94 2.43 10.64 -1.69
N VAL A 95 1.33 10.17 -1.11
CA VAL A 95 1.24 8.96 -0.30
C VAL A 95 0.33 7.98 -1.02
N VAL A 96 0.85 6.83 -1.42
CA VAL A 96 0.12 5.90 -2.28
C VAL A 96 -0.05 4.56 -1.58
N LEU A 97 -1.28 4.18 -1.29
CA LEU A 97 -1.57 2.86 -0.73
C LEU A 97 -1.82 1.86 -1.85
N ILE A 98 -1.26 0.68 -1.69
CA ILE A 98 -1.49 -0.46 -2.58
C ILE A 98 -1.95 -1.68 -1.79
N GLY A 99 -2.79 -2.46 -2.42
CA GLY A 99 -3.13 -3.80 -1.99
C GLY A 99 -3.03 -4.76 -3.17
N ALA A 100 -3.46 -6.00 -2.99
CA ALA A 100 -3.62 -6.95 -4.07
C ALA A 100 -4.94 -7.69 -3.93
N GLN A 101 -5.63 -7.87 -5.04
CA GLN A 101 -6.87 -8.63 -5.08
C GLN A 101 -6.62 -10.14 -5.20
N ARG A 102 -5.45 -10.50 -5.69
CA ARG A 102 -5.04 -11.89 -5.85
C ARG A 102 -3.90 -12.24 -4.91
N ASN A 103 -3.97 -13.46 -4.41
CA ASN A 103 -2.98 -13.98 -3.48
C ASN A 103 -1.59 -14.08 -4.15
N ALA A 104 -0.55 -13.83 -3.39
CA ALA A 104 0.84 -13.92 -3.84
C ALA A 104 1.27 -15.32 -4.33
N SER A 105 0.50 -16.36 -4.02
CA SER A 105 0.73 -17.71 -4.55
C SER A 105 -0.05 -18.02 -5.84
N GLU A 106 -0.82 -17.05 -6.35
CA GLU A 106 -1.57 -17.22 -7.60
C GLU A 106 -0.76 -16.74 -8.80
N PRO A 107 -0.90 -17.38 -9.96
CA PRO A 107 -0.09 -17.05 -11.14
C PRO A 107 -0.35 -15.64 -11.68
N ASP A 108 -1.52 -15.07 -11.38
CA ASP A 108 -1.93 -13.74 -11.82
C ASP A 108 -1.91 -12.69 -10.67
N PHE A 109 -1.02 -12.90 -9.68
CA PHE A 109 -0.80 -11.97 -8.57
C PHE A 109 -0.58 -10.54 -9.06
N ASP A 110 -1.44 -9.61 -8.63
CA ASP A 110 -1.47 -8.22 -9.12
C ASP A 110 -0.60 -7.25 -8.30
N GLY A 111 -0.03 -7.67 -7.18
CA GLY A 111 0.82 -6.85 -6.30
C GLY A 111 1.98 -6.16 -7.01
N PRO A 112 2.81 -6.86 -7.80
CA PRO A 112 3.93 -6.27 -8.53
C PRO A 112 3.52 -5.14 -9.47
N ARG A 113 2.41 -5.31 -10.18
CA ARG A 113 1.88 -4.29 -11.09
C ARG A 113 1.35 -3.09 -10.33
N ASN A 114 0.66 -3.31 -9.22
CA ASN A 114 0.15 -2.22 -8.37
C ASN A 114 1.32 -1.42 -7.77
N LEU A 115 2.40 -2.09 -7.34
CA LEU A 115 3.61 -1.43 -6.87
C LEU A 115 4.26 -0.57 -7.97
N LEU A 116 4.44 -1.12 -9.18
CA LEU A 116 5.03 -0.35 -10.29
C LEU A 116 4.20 0.91 -10.63
N ASN A 117 2.89 0.79 -10.61
CA ASN A 117 2.00 1.93 -10.84
C ASN A 117 2.12 2.97 -9.70
N ALA A 118 2.22 2.53 -8.45
CA ALA A 118 2.42 3.42 -7.31
C ALA A 118 3.75 4.19 -7.40
N VAL A 119 4.83 3.52 -7.81
CA VAL A 119 6.13 4.19 -8.06
C VAL A 119 5.99 5.29 -9.11
N ARG A 120 5.31 5.00 -10.23
CA ARG A 120 5.07 6.00 -11.28
C ARG A 120 4.25 7.19 -10.78
N ILE A 121 3.25 6.93 -9.92
CA ILE A 121 2.46 7.99 -9.29
C ILE A 121 3.35 8.85 -8.37
N CYS A 122 4.21 8.23 -7.58
CA CYS A 122 5.09 8.97 -6.66
C CYS A 122 6.06 9.92 -7.38
N VAL A 123 6.52 9.55 -8.57
CA VAL A 123 7.45 10.39 -9.36
C VAL A 123 6.75 11.34 -10.33
N ASP A 124 5.44 11.25 -10.48
CA ASP A 124 4.68 12.15 -11.36
C ASP A 124 4.45 13.50 -10.66
N PRO A 125 4.92 14.63 -11.23
CA PRO A 125 4.67 15.95 -10.67
C PRO A 125 3.18 16.29 -10.47
N GLN A 126 2.29 15.70 -11.26
CA GLN A 126 0.85 15.90 -11.14
C GLN A 126 0.23 15.24 -9.90
N SER A 127 0.98 14.37 -9.23
CA SER A 127 0.54 13.70 -8.00
C SER A 127 0.71 14.55 -6.74
N LYS A 128 1.45 15.65 -6.82
CA LYS A 128 1.63 16.56 -5.69
C LYS A 128 0.31 17.20 -5.27
N GLY A 129 0.11 17.30 -3.95
CA GLY A 129 -1.08 17.89 -3.35
C GLY A 129 -2.37 17.09 -3.56
N LYS A 130 -2.27 15.82 -3.99
CA LYS A 130 -3.45 14.94 -4.14
C LYS A 130 -3.85 14.21 -2.87
N GLY A 131 -3.10 14.39 -1.77
CA GLY A 131 -3.32 13.67 -0.52
C GLY A 131 -2.96 12.18 -0.65
N ALA A 132 -3.60 11.35 0.18
CA ALA A 132 -3.46 9.91 0.08
C ALA A 132 -4.25 9.35 -1.11
N MET A 133 -3.64 8.44 -1.85
CA MET A 133 -4.20 7.84 -3.06
C MET A 133 -4.23 6.32 -2.94
N LEU A 134 -5.23 5.69 -3.52
CA LEU A 134 -5.26 4.24 -3.72
C LEU A 134 -4.85 3.90 -5.15
N ALA A 135 -3.89 2.99 -5.31
CA ALA A 135 -3.44 2.50 -6.60
C ALA A 135 -3.63 0.99 -6.70
N MET A 136 -4.75 0.59 -7.31
CA MET A 136 -5.11 -0.82 -7.53
C MET A 136 -5.77 -1.01 -8.89
N ASN A 137 -5.66 -2.20 -9.47
CA ASN A 137 -6.35 -2.57 -10.71
C ASN A 137 -6.12 -1.59 -11.89
N ILE A 138 -4.89 -1.09 -12.05
CA ILE A 138 -4.51 -0.13 -13.10
C ILE A 138 -5.19 1.25 -12.94
N ARG A 139 -5.81 1.52 -11.80
CA ARG A 139 -6.42 2.81 -11.49
C ARG A 139 -5.73 3.44 -10.29
N SER A 140 -5.45 4.73 -10.40
CA SER A 140 -5.11 5.56 -9.25
C SER A 140 -6.24 6.56 -9.03
N MET A 141 -6.66 6.71 -7.78
CA MET A 141 -7.72 7.66 -7.41
C MET A 141 -7.31 8.40 -6.13
N PRO A 142 -7.35 9.74 -6.14
CA PRO A 142 -7.31 10.50 -4.90
C PRO A 142 -8.49 10.09 -4.01
N LEU A 143 -8.24 9.93 -2.73
CA LEU A 143 -9.29 9.50 -1.80
C LEU A 143 -10.48 10.46 -1.76
N ALA A 144 -10.21 11.77 -1.88
CA ALA A 144 -11.24 12.80 -1.97
C ALA A 144 -12.21 12.66 -3.16
N MET A 145 -11.84 11.88 -4.18
CA MET A 145 -12.68 11.62 -5.36
C MET A 145 -13.41 10.27 -5.29
N LEU A 146 -13.20 9.49 -4.23
CA LEU A 146 -13.95 8.26 -4.05
C LEU A 146 -15.38 8.63 -3.63
N PRO A 147 -16.43 8.32 -4.44
CA PRO A 147 -17.78 8.45 -3.97
C PRO A 147 -17.96 7.51 -2.77
N LYS A 148 -18.46 8.04 -1.65
CA LYS A 148 -18.82 7.23 -0.47
C LYS A 148 -20.02 6.35 -0.79
N PRO A 149 -20.02 5.03 -0.49
CA PRO A 149 -18.87 4.17 -0.24
C PRO A 149 -18.48 3.38 -1.50
N ILE A 150 -17.28 3.48 -1.99
CA ILE A 150 -16.79 2.42 -2.86
C ILE A 150 -16.35 1.29 -1.94
N ARG A 151 -17.30 0.48 -1.55
CA ARG A 151 -17.00 -0.95 -1.45
C ARG A 151 -16.63 -1.36 -2.87
N PRO A 152 -15.43 -1.88 -3.16
CA PRO A 152 -15.25 -2.62 -4.40
C PRO A 152 -16.42 -3.60 -4.43
N ALA A 153 -17.15 -3.65 -5.53
CA ALA A 153 -18.16 -4.67 -5.75
C ALA A 153 -17.41 -6.00 -5.91
N LEU A 154 -16.87 -6.47 -4.82
CA LEU A 154 -16.42 -7.83 -4.65
C LEU A 154 -17.69 -8.64 -4.66
N LYS A 155 -18.01 -9.23 -5.81
CA LYS A 155 -18.85 -10.41 -5.78
C LYS A 155 -18.18 -11.33 -4.77
N PRO A 156 -18.87 -11.81 -3.74
CA PRO A 156 -18.30 -12.73 -2.78
C PRO A 156 -18.08 -14.08 -3.44
N SER A 157 -17.02 -14.23 -4.19
CA SER A 157 -16.43 -15.55 -4.38
C SER A 157 -15.64 -15.82 -3.10
N GLY A 158 -16.34 -16.40 -2.13
CA GLY A 158 -15.94 -16.74 -0.79
C GLY A 158 -14.43 -16.84 -0.56
N ARG A 159 -13.90 -15.88 0.12
CA ARG A 159 -12.83 -15.86 1.13
C ARG A 159 -12.24 -14.46 1.17
N ALA A 160 -12.42 -13.77 2.28
CA ALA A 160 -11.68 -12.56 2.59
C ALA A 160 -10.18 -12.86 2.47
N ILE A 161 -9.48 -12.11 1.61
CA ILE A 161 -8.03 -12.22 1.46
C ILE A 161 -7.44 -11.19 2.43
N SER A 162 -7.33 -11.57 3.69
CA SER A 162 -6.60 -10.81 4.69
C SER A 162 -5.11 -11.14 4.59
N GLY A 163 -4.24 -10.15 4.54
CA GLY A 163 -2.81 -10.32 4.84
C GLY A 163 -1.82 -9.80 3.83
N PHE A 164 -1.67 -8.49 3.80
CA PHE A 164 -0.38 -7.87 3.52
C PHE A 164 0.18 -7.31 4.84
N SER A 165 1.50 -7.43 5.03
CA SER A 165 2.17 -6.65 6.06
C SER A 165 2.09 -5.17 5.69
N ALA A 166 1.81 -4.29 6.63
CA ALA A 166 1.95 -2.87 6.39
C ALA A 166 3.45 -2.52 6.35
N SER A 167 4.01 -2.52 5.15
CA SER A 167 5.35 -2.01 4.87
C SER A 167 5.20 -0.69 4.15
N TRP A 168 6.02 0.31 4.51
CA TRP A 168 6.13 1.49 3.68
C TRP A 168 7.41 1.44 2.84
N ILE A 169 7.33 2.00 1.66
CA ILE A 169 8.39 1.98 0.66
C ILE A 169 8.66 3.43 0.31
N MET A 170 9.86 3.90 0.61
CA MET A 170 10.35 5.23 0.27
C MET A 170 10.75 5.28 -1.20
N ILE A 171 10.32 6.33 -1.89
CA ILE A 171 10.66 6.59 -3.29
C ILE A 171 11.53 7.84 -3.35
N ALA A 172 12.81 7.66 -3.64
CA ALA A 172 13.80 8.70 -3.76
C ALA A 172 14.34 8.83 -5.20
#